data_0c3f5933320bdc6808eb2ac9438aad45
#
_entry.id   0c3f5933320bdc6808eb2ac9438aad45
#
_cell.length_a   1.000
_cell.length_b   1.000
_cell.length_c   1.000
_cell.angle_alpha   90.00
_cell.angle_beta   90.00
_cell.angle_gamma   90.00
#
_symmetry.space_group_name_H-M   'P 1'
#
loop_
_entity.id
_entity.type
_entity.pdbx_description
1 polymer ?
#
loop_
_entity_poly.entity_id
_entity_poly.type
_entity_poly.pdbx_seq_one_letter_code
_entity_poly.pdbx_strand_id
1 'polypeptide(L)'
;LVGSEMCIRDRDNRIAGTHLRGIIETGEYDFIVTQRCFLDSFVHGAVQGYSYSWVSELNHVRDLPKCDIMVHMVAEARIAYARICNDPDADKFEYPEYIGKQEQETRRAYVEVEAHNNPALIHFNTCQNIYMDTTQMSTDEVFETVSSKLVKMLNL
;
A
#
# COMPACT_ATOMS: atom_id res chain seq x y z
N LEU A 1 -10.03 -21.04 7.84
CA LEU A 1 -8.81 -20.40 8.39
C LEU A 1 -8.39 -19.13 7.58
N VAL A 2 -8.64 -19.06 6.28
CA VAL A 2 -8.32 -17.88 5.45
C VAL A 2 -9.08 -16.62 5.91
N GLY A 3 -10.32 -16.77 6.39
CA GLY A 3 -11.10 -15.66 6.93
C GLY A 3 -10.55 -15.05 8.23
N SER A 4 -9.78 -15.82 9.02
CA SER A 4 -9.24 -15.32 10.27
C SER A 4 -8.08 -14.33 10.08
N GLU A 5 -7.26 -14.51 9.06
CA GLU A 5 -6.13 -13.61 8.77
C GLU A 5 -6.62 -12.25 8.25
N MET A 6 -7.67 -12.24 7.44
CA MET A 6 -8.30 -10.98 7.01
C MET A 6 -8.94 -10.22 8.18
N CYS A 7 -9.55 -10.93 9.11
CA CYS A 7 -10.10 -10.32 10.34
C CYS A 7 -9.01 -9.73 11.24
N ILE A 8 -7.84 -10.35 11.31
CA ILE A 8 -6.68 -9.81 12.05
C ILE A 8 -6.20 -8.52 11.37
N ARG A 9 -5.98 -8.54 10.06
CA ARG A 9 -5.56 -7.34 9.29
C ARG A 9 -6.57 -6.20 9.38
N ASP A 10 -7.86 -6.49 9.32
CA ASP A 10 -8.93 -5.51 9.52
C ASP A 10 -8.84 -4.84 10.90
N ARG A 11 -8.70 -5.64 11.94
CA ARG A 11 -8.50 -5.12 13.30
C ARG A 11 -7.23 -4.25 13.38
N ASP A 12 -6.14 -4.70 12.80
CA ASP A 12 -4.86 -3.99 12.81
C ASP A 12 -4.96 -2.67 12.04
N ASN A 13 -5.63 -2.64 10.89
CA ASN A 13 -5.88 -1.42 10.13
C ASN A 13 -6.72 -0.40 10.91
N ARG A 14 -7.74 -0.85 11.63
CA ARG A 14 -8.59 0.03 12.45
C ARG A 14 -7.82 0.61 13.63
N ILE A 15 -7.01 -0.20 14.30
CA ILE A 15 -6.12 0.26 15.39
C ILE A 15 -5.10 1.26 14.85
N ALA A 16 -4.42 0.93 13.75
CA ALA A 16 -3.45 1.80 13.11
C ALA A 16 -4.09 3.13 12.64
N GLY A 17 -5.29 3.06 12.04
CA GLY A 17 -6.05 4.24 11.61
C GLY A 17 -6.45 5.15 12.78
N THR A 18 -6.86 4.57 13.91
CA THR A 18 -7.20 5.34 15.12
C THR A 18 -5.96 6.01 15.70
N HIS A 19 -4.84 5.29 15.77
CA HIS A 19 -3.57 5.81 16.26
C HIS A 19 -3.05 6.94 15.36
N LEU A 20 -3.07 6.73 14.05
CA LEU A 20 -2.65 7.73 13.07
C LEU A 20 -3.50 9.00 13.15
N ARG A 21 -4.83 8.86 13.33
CA ARG A 21 -5.72 10.01 13.55
C ARG A 21 -5.32 10.80 14.79
N GLY A 22 -5.05 10.12 15.91
CA GLY A 22 -4.57 10.76 17.13
C GLY A 22 -3.30 11.56 16.90
N ILE A 23 -2.33 11.03 16.16
CA ILE A 23 -1.09 11.74 15.81
C ILE A 23 -1.39 12.97 14.93
N ILE A 24 -2.25 12.84 13.92
CA ILE A 24 -2.65 13.97 13.06
C ILE A 24 -3.30 15.08 13.87
N GLU A 25 -4.18 14.74 14.81
CA GLU A 25 -4.91 15.70 15.65
C GLU A 25 -4.01 16.47 16.61
N THR A 26 -2.82 15.96 16.96
CA THR A 26 -1.87 16.73 17.80
C THR A 26 -1.33 17.95 17.09
N GLY A 27 -1.20 17.91 15.75
CA GLY A 27 -0.59 19.00 14.97
C GLY A 27 0.90 19.21 15.25
N GLU A 28 1.57 18.25 15.89
CA GLU A 28 2.97 18.37 16.29
C GLU A 28 3.97 18.11 15.17
N TYR A 29 3.50 17.52 14.05
CA TYR A 29 4.36 17.06 12.96
C TYR A 29 3.99 17.73 11.65
N ASP A 30 4.98 18.24 10.94
CA ASP A 30 4.81 18.77 9.58
C ASP A 30 4.56 17.64 8.57
N PHE A 31 5.14 16.45 8.82
CA PHE A 31 5.02 15.27 7.95
C PHE A 31 4.84 14.01 8.79
N ILE A 32 3.96 13.14 8.33
CA ILE A 32 3.77 11.80 8.88
C ILE A 32 3.99 10.81 7.74
N VAL A 33 4.98 9.95 7.87
CA VAL A 33 5.29 8.91 6.88
C VAL A 33 4.92 7.56 7.46
N THR A 34 4.11 6.80 6.73
CA THR A 34 3.76 5.43 7.10
C THR A 34 4.35 4.46 6.09
N GLN A 35 4.95 3.40 6.59
CA GLN A 35 5.29 2.25 5.77
C GLN A 35 4.04 1.39 5.63
N ARG A 36 3.72 1.00 4.39
CA ARG A 36 2.47 0.37 3.99
C ARG A 36 1.27 1.30 4.18
N CYS A 37 0.26 1.10 3.39
CA CYS A 37 -0.98 1.86 3.48
C CYS A 37 -2.18 0.91 3.46
N PHE A 38 -3.35 1.46 3.73
CA PHE A 38 -4.59 0.68 3.73
C PHE A 38 -4.90 0.03 2.37
N LEU A 39 -4.33 0.53 1.27
CA LEU A 39 -4.45 -0.07 -0.06
C LEU A 39 -3.84 -1.48 -0.11
N ASP A 40 -2.83 -1.77 0.70
CA ASP A 40 -2.25 -3.12 0.80
C ASP A 40 -3.29 -4.18 1.18
N SER A 41 -4.29 -3.82 1.98
CA SER A 41 -5.39 -4.75 2.33
C SER A 41 -6.23 -5.13 1.13
N PHE A 42 -6.42 -4.21 0.17
CA PHE A 42 -7.12 -4.50 -1.07
C PHE A 42 -6.31 -5.43 -1.96
N VAL A 43 -5.01 -5.19 -2.09
CA VAL A 43 -4.09 -6.05 -2.84
C VAL A 43 -4.06 -7.46 -2.25
N HIS A 44 -3.82 -7.58 -0.94
CA HIS A 44 -3.82 -8.87 -0.27
C HIS A 44 -5.17 -9.58 -0.34
N GLY A 45 -6.27 -8.85 -0.18
CA GLY A 45 -7.61 -9.39 -0.28
C GLY A 45 -7.88 -9.94 -1.68
N ALA A 46 -7.53 -9.19 -2.73
CA ALA A 46 -7.71 -9.61 -4.12
C ALA A 46 -6.86 -10.84 -4.47
N VAL A 47 -5.61 -10.91 -4.01
CA VAL A 47 -4.76 -12.10 -4.15
C VAL A 47 -5.40 -13.34 -3.53
N GLN A 48 -6.16 -13.16 -2.45
CA GLN A 48 -6.92 -14.23 -1.78
C GLN A 48 -8.31 -14.48 -2.40
N GLY A 49 -8.68 -13.74 -3.44
CA GLY A 49 -9.95 -13.89 -4.16
C GLY A 49 -11.12 -13.07 -3.63
N TYR A 50 -10.89 -12.13 -2.73
CA TYR A 50 -11.92 -11.21 -2.24
C TYR A 50 -12.09 -10.01 -3.18
N SER A 51 -13.33 -9.51 -3.30
CA SER A 51 -13.59 -8.29 -4.06
C SER A 51 -13.14 -7.04 -3.29
N TYR A 52 -12.77 -5.98 -4.00
CA TYR A 52 -12.45 -4.69 -3.39
C TYR A 52 -13.62 -4.13 -2.58
N SER A 53 -14.87 -4.31 -3.02
CA SER A 53 -16.04 -3.87 -2.26
C SER A 53 -16.12 -4.55 -0.89
N TRP A 54 -15.91 -5.87 -0.85
CA TRP A 54 -15.89 -6.62 0.41
C TRP A 54 -14.77 -6.15 1.35
N VAL A 55 -13.56 -5.95 0.81
CA VAL A 55 -12.42 -5.44 1.60
C VAL A 55 -12.70 -4.03 2.13
N SER A 56 -13.31 -3.17 1.31
CA SER A 56 -13.66 -1.79 1.70
C SER A 56 -14.67 -1.77 2.86
N GLU A 57 -15.69 -2.61 2.80
CA GLU A 57 -16.69 -2.74 3.85
C GLU A 57 -16.09 -3.29 5.14
N LEU A 58 -15.30 -4.37 5.05
CA LEU A 58 -14.67 -5.01 6.19
C LEU A 58 -13.73 -4.06 6.95
N ASN A 59 -12.93 -3.30 6.23
CA ASN A 59 -11.94 -2.39 6.81
C ASN A 59 -12.51 -1.01 7.18
N HIS A 60 -13.79 -0.74 6.93
CA HIS A 60 -14.38 0.57 7.15
C HIS A 60 -13.50 1.69 6.56
N VAL A 61 -13.01 1.49 5.34
CA VAL A 61 -11.97 2.33 4.73
C VAL A 61 -12.34 3.81 4.70
N ARG A 62 -13.63 4.13 4.61
CA ARG A 62 -14.12 5.52 4.61
C ARG A 62 -13.85 6.27 5.91
N ASP A 63 -13.67 5.54 7.01
CA ASP A 63 -13.42 6.09 8.34
C ASP A 63 -11.91 6.21 8.65
N LEU A 64 -11.05 5.72 7.75
CA LEU A 64 -9.60 5.80 7.93
C LEU A 64 -9.06 7.20 7.54
N PRO A 65 -7.95 7.64 8.13
CA PRO A 65 -7.27 8.86 7.69
C PRO A 65 -6.89 8.77 6.21
N LYS A 66 -7.05 9.88 5.49
CA LYS A 66 -6.59 9.99 4.11
C LYS A 66 -5.12 10.35 4.07
N CYS A 67 -4.42 9.86 3.05
CA CYS A 67 -3.06 10.33 2.75
C CYS A 67 -3.11 11.42 1.69
N ASP A 68 -2.16 12.34 1.75
CA ASP A 68 -1.98 13.38 0.72
C ASP A 68 -1.20 12.83 -0.47
N ILE A 69 -0.16 12.04 -0.19
CA ILE A 69 0.71 11.45 -1.20
C ILE A 69 0.84 9.95 -0.93
N MET A 70 0.69 9.15 -1.98
CA MET A 70 0.89 7.71 -1.94
C MET A 70 1.99 7.30 -2.92
N VAL A 71 2.96 6.54 -2.43
CA VAL A 71 4.04 5.99 -3.27
C VAL A 71 3.79 4.52 -3.51
N HIS A 72 3.49 4.16 -4.76
CA HIS A 72 3.30 2.79 -5.21
C HIS A 72 4.62 2.25 -5.77
N MET A 73 5.28 1.38 -5.04
CA MET A 73 6.51 0.72 -5.49
C MET A 73 6.20 -0.70 -5.92
N VAL A 74 6.61 -1.05 -7.13
CA VAL A 74 6.50 -2.41 -7.66
C VAL A 74 7.87 -2.88 -8.16
N ALA A 75 8.03 -4.19 -8.24
CA ALA A 75 9.16 -4.83 -8.92
C ALA A 75 8.68 -6.13 -9.56
N GLU A 76 9.33 -6.57 -10.64
CA GLU A 76 9.09 -7.93 -11.17
C GLU A 76 9.19 -8.97 -10.05
N ALA A 77 8.24 -9.91 -10.01
CA ALA A 77 8.13 -10.90 -8.95
C ALA A 77 9.43 -11.67 -8.69
N ARG A 78 10.15 -12.06 -9.76
CA ARG A 78 11.44 -12.76 -9.62
C ARG A 78 12.52 -11.89 -8.94
N ILE A 79 12.53 -10.59 -9.21
CA ILE A 79 13.48 -9.64 -8.60
C ILE A 79 13.09 -9.36 -7.16
N ALA A 80 11.80 -9.14 -6.89
CA ALA A 80 11.29 -8.97 -5.54
C ALA A 80 11.63 -10.20 -4.67
N TYR A 81 11.36 -11.41 -5.18
CA TYR A 81 11.72 -12.64 -4.49
C TYR A 81 13.23 -12.77 -4.24
N ALA A 82 14.07 -12.45 -5.25
CA ALA A 82 15.52 -12.52 -5.09
C ALA A 82 16.07 -11.55 -4.02
N ARG A 83 15.36 -10.44 -3.75
CA ARG A 83 15.73 -9.48 -2.70
C ARG A 83 15.42 -9.99 -1.29
N ILE A 84 14.39 -10.83 -1.15
CA ILE A 84 13.88 -11.29 0.15
C ILE A 84 14.16 -12.77 0.46
N CYS A 85 14.51 -13.59 -0.52
CA CYS A 85 14.65 -15.04 -0.35
C CYS A 85 15.71 -15.48 0.68
N ASN A 86 16.61 -14.59 1.10
CA ASN A 86 17.60 -14.82 2.14
C ASN A 86 17.30 -14.03 3.43
N ASP A 87 16.15 -13.35 3.50
CA ASP A 87 15.75 -12.64 4.70
C ASP A 87 15.26 -13.65 5.74
N PRO A 88 15.90 -13.73 6.92
CA PRO A 88 15.46 -14.64 7.98
C PRO A 88 14.07 -14.30 8.53
N ASP A 89 13.60 -13.07 8.32
CA ASP A 89 12.30 -12.59 8.75
C ASP A 89 11.22 -12.74 7.66
N ALA A 90 11.57 -13.35 6.50
CA ALA A 90 10.63 -13.62 5.40
C ALA A 90 9.42 -14.42 5.89
N ASP A 91 8.23 -13.96 5.58
CA ASP A 91 7.00 -14.60 6.03
C ASP A 91 6.50 -15.70 5.05
N LYS A 92 5.50 -16.45 5.50
CA LYS A 92 4.90 -17.55 4.72
C LYS A 92 4.23 -17.11 3.40
N PHE A 93 4.04 -15.82 3.18
CA PHE A 93 3.46 -15.26 1.96
C PHE A 93 4.52 -14.80 0.96
N GLU A 94 5.81 -14.85 1.32
CA GLU A 94 6.92 -14.40 0.49
C GLU A 94 7.45 -15.53 -0.41
N TYR A 95 6.54 -16.21 -1.11
CA TYR A 95 6.90 -17.21 -2.13
C TYR A 95 6.55 -16.69 -3.54
N PRO A 96 7.24 -17.16 -4.59
CA PRO A 96 7.19 -16.56 -5.93
C PRO A 96 5.78 -16.37 -6.52
N GLU A 97 4.90 -17.36 -6.37
CA GLU A 97 3.55 -17.28 -6.93
C GLU A 97 2.70 -16.21 -6.23
N TYR A 98 2.87 -16.06 -4.92
CA TYR A 98 2.15 -15.04 -4.17
C TYR A 98 2.66 -13.64 -4.51
N ILE A 99 3.97 -13.46 -4.56
CA ILE A 99 4.61 -12.20 -4.96
C ILE A 99 4.19 -11.79 -6.38
N GLY A 100 4.12 -12.76 -7.31
CA GLY A 100 3.63 -12.50 -8.68
C GLY A 100 2.18 -12.03 -8.72
N LYS A 101 1.31 -12.62 -7.91
CA LYS A 101 -0.07 -12.16 -7.79
C LYS A 101 -0.17 -10.78 -7.13
N GLN A 102 0.64 -10.53 -6.08
CA GLN A 102 0.71 -9.21 -5.45
C GLN A 102 1.16 -8.12 -6.44
N GLU A 103 2.18 -8.38 -7.23
CA GLU A 103 2.64 -7.45 -8.27
C GLU A 103 1.51 -7.08 -9.22
N GLN A 104 0.81 -8.08 -9.76
CA GLN A 104 -0.30 -7.88 -10.68
C GLN A 104 -1.44 -7.06 -10.04
N GLU A 105 -1.85 -7.42 -8.82
CA GLU A 105 -2.91 -6.72 -8.11
C GLU A 105 -2.51 -5.31 -7.69
N THR A 106 -1.24 -5.07 -7.34
CA THR A 106 -0.75 -3.71 -7.04
C THR A 106 -0.83 -2.82 -8.29
N ARG A 107 -0.38 -3.32 -9.45
CA ARG A 107 -0.48 -2.60 -10.73
C ARG A 107 -1.94 -2.32 -11.08
N ARG A 108 -2.82 -3.30 -10.90
CA ARG A 108 -4.25 -3.15 -11.13
C ARG A 108 -4.88 -2.13 -10.20
N ALA A 109 -4.61 -2.21 -8.90
CA ALA A 109 -5.13 -1.27 -7.92
C ALA A 109 -4.71 0.18 -8.24
N TYR A 110 -3.46 0.39 -8.63
CA TYR A 110 -2.98 1.70 -9.08
C TYR A 110 -3.78 2.23 -10.26
N VAL A 111 -3.95 1.42 -11.31
CA VAL A 111 -4.72 1.83 -12.51
C VAL A 111 -6.17 2.17 -12.16
N GLU A 112 -6.81 1.40 -11.28
CA GLU A 112 -8.19 1.65 -10.87
C GLU A 112 -8.31 2.91 -9.99
N VAL A 113 -7.32 3.21 -9.14
CA VAL A 113 -7.26 4.46 -8.36
C VAL A 113 -7.10 5.66 -9.30
N GLU A 114 -6.14 5.62 -10.22
CA GLU A 114 -5.91 6.71 -11.19
C GLU A 114 -7.11 6.94 -12.13
N ALA A 115 -7.79 5.87 -12.53
CA ALA A 115 -8.97 5.97 -13.38
C ALA A 115 -10.22 6.50 -12.65
N HIS A 116 -10.21 6.55 -11.32
CA HIS A 116 -11.34 6.96 -10.47
C HIS A 116 -12.65 6.20 -10.76
N ASN A 117 -12.57 4.98 -11.27
CA ASN A 117 -13.72 4.21 -11.75
C ASN A 117 -14.20 3.12 -10.78
N ASN A 118 -13.49 2.89 -9.69
CA ASN A 118 -13.86 1.88 -8.70
C ASN A 118 -14.36 2.54 -7.40
N PRO A 119 -15.67 2.45 -7.10
CA PRO A 119 -16.24 3.03 -5.88
C PRO A 119 -15.65 2.49 -4.58
N ALA A 120 -15.10 1.26 -4.58
CA ALA A 120 -14.46 0.67 -3.41
C ALA A 120 -13.11 1.35 -3.08
N LEU A 121 -12.47 1.96 -4.07
CA LEU A 121 -11.18 2.64 -3.95
C LEU A 121 -11.30 4.17 -3.85
N ILE A 122 -12.52 4.71 -3.75
CA ILE A 122 -12.79 6.16 -3.75
C ILE A 122 -12.01 6.91 -2.67
N HIS A 123 -11.69 6.23 -1.57
CA HIS A 123 -10.90 6.80 -0.47
C HIS A 123 -9.51 7.23 -0.92
N PHE A 124 -8.92 6.54 -1.90
CA PHE A 124 -7.57 6.78 -2.41
C PHE A 124 -7.54 7.76 -3.59
N ASN A 125 -8.68 8.07 -4.19
CA ASN A 125 -8.77 8.97 -5.36
C ASN A 125 -8.38 10.42 -5.06
N THR A 126 -8.27 10.79 -3.79
CA THR A 126 -7.86 12.13 -3.35
C THR A 126 -6.37 12.27 -3.11
N CYS A 127 -5.62 11.16 -3.12
CA CYS A 127 -4.19 11.16 -2.94
C CYS A 127 -3.47 11.57 -4.24
N GLN A 128 -2.35 12.27 -4.11
CA GLN A 128 -1.41 12.38 -5.22
C GLN A 128 -0.60 11.09 -5.28
N ASN A 129 -0.49 10.49 -6.47
CA ASN A 129 0.13 9.18 -6.60
C ASN A 129 1.50 9.27 -7.28
N ILE A 130 2.50 8.62 -6.70
CA ILE A 130 3.81 8.37 -7.30
C ILE A 130 3.89 6.87 -7.61
N TYR A 131 3.85 6.53 -8.89
CA TYR A 131 4.11 5.16 -9.32
C TYR A 131 5.58 4.97 -9.67
N MET A 132 6.16 3.86 -9.21
CA MET A 132 7.57 3.56 -9.45
C MET A 132 7.78 2.06 -9.64
N ASP A 133 8.32 1.70 -10.79
CA ASP A 133 8.85 0.36 -11.03
C ASP A 133 10.34 0.33 -10.61
N THR A 134 10.61 -0.42 -9.56
CA THR A 134 11.94 -0.51 -8.95
C THR A 134 12.73 -1.72 -9.43
N THR A 135 12.26 -2.44 -10.45
CA THR A 135 12.85 -3.69 -10.94
C THR A 135 14.35 -3.56 -11.21
N GLN A 136 14.76 -2.46 -11.86
CA GLN A 136 16.14 -2.22 -12.26
C GLN A 136 16.84 -1.14 -11.41
N MET A 137 16.22 -0.73 -10.29
CA MET A 137 16.74 0.35 -9.45
C MET A 137 17.47 -0.19 -8.23
N SER A 138 18.58 0.45 -7.88
CA SER A 138 19.22 0.32 -6.57
C SER A 138 18.40 1.05 -5.49
N THR A 139 18.70 0.76 -4.25
CA THR A 139 18.07 1.45 -3.10
C THR A 139 18.31 2.96 -3.15
N ASP A 140 19.51 3.39 -3.51
CA ASP A 140 19.88 4.81 -3.59
C ASP A 140 19.12 5.51 -4.72
N GLU A 141 19.01 4.89 -5.90
CA GLU A 141 18.22 5.43 -7.01
C GLU A 141 16.72 5.56 -6.67
N VAL A 142 16.17 4.59 -5.95
CA VAL A 142 14.80 4.66 -5.45
C VAL A 142 14.65 5.85 -4.50
N PHE A 143 15.56 5.98 -3.53
CA PHE A 143 15.54 7.06 -2.55
C PHE A 143 15.63 8.44 -3.22
N GLU A 144 16.59 8.64 -4.11
CA GLU A 144 16.78 9.90 -4.84
C GLU A 144 15.55 10.26 -5.68
N THR A 145 14.98 9.26 -6.36
CA THR A 145 13.82 9.47 -7.22
C THR A 145 12.58 9.85 -6.41
N VAL A 146 12.31 9.13 -5.31
CA VAL A 146 11.18 9.45 -4.42
C VAL A 146 11.37 10.82 -3.79
N SER A 147 12.54 11.09 -3.22
CA SER A 147 12.84 12.37 -2.57
C SER A 147 12.67 13.56 -3.52
N SER A 148 13.21 13.45 -4.75
CA SER A 148 13.06 14.50 -5.76
C SER A 148 11.62 14.78 -6.16
N LYS A 149 10.78 13.72 -6.24
CA LYS A 149 9.36 13.87 -6.52
C LYS A 149 8.61 14.50 -5.36
N LEU A 150 8.90 14.05 -4.12
CA LEU A 150 8.26 14.59 -2.91
C LEU A 150 8.60 16.08 -2.72
N VAL A 151 9.86 16.48 -2.86
CA VAL A 151 10.29 17.90 -2.79
C VAL A 151 9.49 18.75 -3.77
N LYS A 152 9.32 18.29 -5.01
CA LYS A 152 8.51 18.98 -6.02
C LYS A 152 7.03 19.09 -5.64
N MET A 153 6.44 18.02 -5.13
CA MET A 153 5.01 17.95 -4.80
C MET A 153 4.68 18.80 -3.56
N LEU A 154 5.60 18.86 -2.62
CA LEU A 154 5.45 19.60 -1.35
C LEU A 154 5.95 21.04 -1.44
N ASN A 155 6.54 21.46 -2.58
CA ASN A 155 7.14 22.79 -2.79
C ASN A 155 8.23 23.13 -1.75
N LEU A 156 9.06 22.16 -1.38
CA LEU A 156 10.17 22.29 -0.46
C LEU A 156 11.45 22.75 -1.13
#